data_7c8a0d340be86706a59293cdcf138c8b
#
_entry.id   7c8a0d340be86706a59293cdcf138c8b
#
_cell.length_a   1.000
_cell.length_b   1.000
_cell.length_c   1.000
_cell.angle_alpha   90.00
_cell.angle_beta   90.00
_cell.angle_gamma   90.00
#
_symmetry.space_group_name_H-M   'P 1'
#
loop_
_entity.id
_entity.type
_entity.pdbx_description
1 polymer ?
#
loop_
_entity_poly.entity_id
_entity_poly.type
_entity_poly.pdbx_seq_one_letter_code
_entity_poly.pdbx_strand_id
1 'polypeptide(L)'
;MVELMALLLIKEDGSGKLDANSYATAADCDGYHDGHLYATAWTGATQSKKEAALVMATRLVDSQFQFNGFRAHSEQALQWPREKCPDPDASLLTISVLGWVGDNFVEPDLVPAAVAQATCEMARELLIVDRTAAPAGEGLDTVATAHATHAATGTSSDSTSSTTKYNKSDTRPIISRVAQAMLSKYGALVDGGSGAVRLVRA
;
A
#
# COMPACT_ATOMS: atom_id res chain seq x y z
N MET A 1 -7.28 21.97 29.19
CA MET A 1 -6.29 21.85 28.10
C MET A 1 -6.15 20.37 27.80
N VAL A 2 -6.72 19.90 26.70
CA VAL A 2 -6.56 18.49 26.31
C VAL A 2 -5.16 18.40 25.74
N GLU A 3 -4.27 17.72 26.43
CA GLU A 3 -2.93 17.42 25.93
C GLU A 3 -3.12 16.48 24.73
N LEU A 4 -2.86 16.99 23.53
CA LEU A 4 -2.90 16.18 22.31
C LEU A 4 -1.71 15.22 22.41
N MET A 5 -1.99 13.97 22.76
CA MET A 5 -0.96 12.91 22.76
C MET A 5 -0.39 12.85 21.35
N ALA A 6 0.89 13.20 21.22
CA ALA A 6 1.59 13.08 19.94
C ALA A 6 1.62 11.60 19.51
N LEU A 7 1.43 11.35 18.23
CA LEU A 7 1.58 10.00 17.67
C LEU A 7 3.01 9.51 17.95
N LEU A 8 3.13 8.37 18.65
CA LEU A 8 4.41 7.69 18.81
C LEU A 8 4.57 6.65 17.70
N LEU A 9 5.51 6.87 16.79
CA LEU A 9 5.86 5.92 15.75
C LEU A 9 6.84 4.90 16.31
N ILE A 10 6.47 3.61 16.29
CA ILE A 10 7.28 2.49 16.76
C ILE A 10 7.53 1.56 15.59
N LYS A 11 8.79 1.53 15.14
CA LYS A 11 9.22 0.67 14.03
C LYS A 11 9.37 -0.78 14.49
N GLU A 12 8.85 -1.70 13.68
CA GLU A 12 9.20 -3.13 13.75
C GLU A 12 10.61 -3.35 13.19
N ASP A 13 11.48 -3.91 14.00
CA ASP A 13 12.88 -4.19 13.67
C ASP A 13 13.19 -5.66 13.42
N GLY A 14 12.16 -6.50 13.43
CA GLY A 14 12.28 -7.96 13.30
C GLY A 14 12.11 -8.71 14.60
N SER A 15 12.03 -8.01 15.73
CA SER A 15 11.89 -8.65 17.05
C SER A 15 10.45 -9.06 17.40
N GLY A 16 9.47 -8.73 16.55
CA GLY A 16 8.06 -9.04 16.79
C GLY A 16 7.44 -8.20 17.90
N LYS A 17 7.64 -6.88 17.85
CA LYS A 17 7.15 -5.95 18.88
C LYS A 17 5.64 -5.99 19.02
N LEU A 18 5.17 -5.91 20.28
CA LEU A 18 3.74 -5.88 20.62
C LEU A 18 3.07 -4.55 20.28
N ASP A 19 3.84 -3.50 20.20
CA ASP A 19 3.40 -2.11 20.05
C ASP A 19 3.90 -1.46 18.75
N ALA A 20 4.55 -2.22 17.86
CA ALA A 20 4.96 -1.72 16.56
C ALA A 20 3.75 -1.25 15.75
N ASN A 21 3.92 -0.12 15.07
CA ASN A 21 2.86 0.46 14.24
C ASN A 21 3.35 0.90 12.85
N SER A 22 4.62 0.65 12.56
CA SER A 22 5.21 0.96 11.25
C SER A 22 6.36 0.01 10.91
N TYR A 23 6.58 -0.26 9.62
CA TYR A 23 7.76 -0.97 9.12
C TYR A 23 8.95 -0.06 8.81
N ALA A 24 8.75 1.26 8.81
CA ALA A 24 9.80 2.22 8.53
C ALA A 24 9.68 3.45 9.43
N THR A 25 10.78 4.11 9.70
CA THR A 25 10.81 5.44 10.32
C THR A 25 10.74 6.54 9.24
N ALA A 26 10.47 7.77 9.66
CA ALA A 26 10.54 8.92 8.75
C ALA A 26 11.95 9.07 8.15
N ALA A 27 13.01 8.81 8.95
CA ALA A 27 14.40 8.86 8.48
C ALA A 27 14.72 7.78 7.44
N ASP A 28 14.20 6.55 7.61
CA ASP A 28 14.34 5.48 6.61
C ASP A 28 13.73 5.91 5.27
N CYS A 29 12.55 6.52 5.33
CA CYS A 29 11.86 6.99 4.13
C CYS A 29 12.46 8.26 3.55
N ASP A 30 13.05 9.15 4.35
CA ASP A 30 13.83 10.27 3.87
C ASP A 30 14.99 9.76 3.00
N GLY A 31 15.79 8.80 3.52
CA GLY A 31 16.88 8.19 2.75
C GLY A 31 16.40 7.44 1.50
N TYR A 32 15.26 6.76 1.57
CA TYR A 32 14.68 6.09 0.41
C TYR A 32 14.24 7.10 -0.67
N HIS A 33 13.62 8.20 -0.27
CA HIS A 33 13.10 9.22 -1.19
C HIS A 33 14.16 10.21 -1.70
N ASP A 34 15.36 10.24 -1.16
CA ASP A 34 16.48 11.06 -1.69
C ASP A 34 16.79 10.74 -3.16
N GLY A 35 16.60 9.47 -3.57
CA GLY A 35 16.74 9.04 -4.96
C GLY A 35 15.45 9.14 -5.80
N HIS A 36 14.34 9.64 -5.26
CA HIS A 36 13.04 9.63 -5.92
C HIS A 36 12.72 10.98 -6.57
N LEU A 37 12.62 11.04 -7.90
CA LEU A 37 12.38 12.29 -8.66
C LEU A 37 11.08 13.03 -8.28
N TYR A 38 10.06 12.31 -7.82
CA TYR A 38 8.72 12.86 -7.56
C TYR A 38 8.35 12.78 -6.07
N ALA A 39 9.32 13.03 -5.19
CA ALA A 39 9.15 12.93 -3.75
C ALA A 39 8.62 14.22 -3.07
N THR A 40 8.21 15.24 -3.82
CA THR A 40 7.83 16.56 -3.28
C THR A 40 6.73 16.49 -2.21
N ALA A 41 5.78 15.57 -2.32
CA ALA A 41 4.74 15.37 -1.32
C ALA A 41 5.32 14.88 0.03
N TRP A 42 6.35 14.03 -0.03
CA TRP A 42 7.05 13.55 1.15
C TRP A 42 7.99 14.61 1.73
N THR A 43 8.86 15.19 0.90
CA THR A 43 9.87 16.17 1.36
C THR A 43 9.26 17.47 1.89
N GLY A 44 8.09 17.87 1.36
CA GLY A 44 7.34 19.04 1.83
C GLY A 44 6.44 18.78 3.05
N ALA A 45 6.31 17.53 3.50
CA ALA A 45 5.46 17.20 4.64
C ALA A 45 6.16 17.46 5.98
N THR A 46 5.38 17.84 6.99
CA THR A 46 5.88 17.96 8.38
C THR A 46 6.16 16.57 8.95
N GLN A 47 7.04 16.48 9.94
CA GLN A 47 7.38 15.24 10.64
C GLN A 47 6.13 14.47 11.12
N SER A 48 5.19 15.17 11.76
CA SER A 48 3.96 14.55 12.24
C SER A 48 3.09 13.97 11.11
N LYS A 49 3.04 14.62 9.94
CA LYS A 49 2.33 14.11 8.77
C LYS A 49 3.03 12.89 8.17
N LYS A 50 4.37 12.88 8.12
CA LYS A 50 5.16 11.73 7.69
C LYS A 50 4.89 10.51 8.56
N GLU A 51 4.93 10.68 9.88
CA GLU A 51 4.68 9.62 10.85
C GLU A 51 3.24 9.09 10.76
N ALA A 52 2.25 9.96 10.66
CA ALA A 52 0.85 9.55 10.48
C ALA A 52 0.64 8.79 9.16
N ALA A 53 1.29 9.23 8.08
CA ALA A 53 1.23 8.55 6.79
C ALA A 53 1.88 7.15 6.84
N LEU A 54 2.99 6.99 7.56
CA LEU A 54 3.66 5.70 7.76
C LEU A 54 2.80 4.71 8.53
N VAL A 55 2.19 5.14 9.63
CA VAL A 55 1.28 4.29 10.40
C VAL A 55 0.09 3.88 9.56
N MET A 56 -0.50 4.80 8.81
CA MET A 56 -1.63 4.50 7.92
C MET A 56 -1.20 3.57 6.78
N ALA A 57 -0.05 3.81 6.16
CA ALA A 57 0.50 2.96 5.10
C ALA A 57 0.71 1.52 5.58
N THR A 58 1.29 1.33 6.78
CA THR A 58 1.50 0.01 7.39
C THR A 58 0.18 -0.72 7.60
N ARG A 59 -0.84 -0.04 8.14
CA ARG A 59 -2.18 -0.63 8.33
C ARG A 59 -2.80 -1.08 7.01
N LEU A 60 -2.65 -0.28 5.95
CA LEU A 60 -3.17 -0.62 4.64
C LEU A 60 -2.41 -1.81 4.02
N VAL A 61 -1.09 -1.83 4.11
CA VAL A 61 -0.26 -2.95 3.66
C VAL A 61 -0.69 -4.23 4.35
N ASP A 62 -0.79 -4.22 5.68
CA ASP A 62 -1.15 -5.40 6.47
C ASP A 62 -2.59 -5.89 6.23
N SER A 63 -3.51 -4.97 5.94
CA SER A 63 -4.91 -5.31 5.70
C SER A 63 -5.20 -5.77 4.27
N GLN A 64 -4.43 -5.30 3.30
CA GLN A 64 -4.68 -5.55 1.89
C GLN A 64 -3.78 -6.64 1.30
N PHE A 65 -2.77 -7.10 2.05
CA PHE A 65 -1.83 -8.10 1.57
C PHE A 65 -1.86 -9.37 2.43
N GLN A 66 -2.02 -10.52 1.77
CA GLN A 66 -1.84 -11.84 2.36
C GLN A 66 -0.41 -12.28 2.13
N PHE A 67 0.43 -12.14 3.15
CA PHE A 67 1.83 -12.58 3.08
C PHE A 67 1.96 -14.10 3.23
N ASN A 68 2.97 -14.66 2.57
CA ASN A 68 3.33 -16.08 2.68
C ASN A 68 3.91 -16.40 4.07
N GLY A 69 3.86 -17.68 4.45
CA GLY A 69 4.37 -18.13 5.74
C GLY A 69 3.47 -17.75 6.92
N PHE A 70 4.05 -17.72 8.12
CA PHE A 70 3.34 -17.47 9.37
C PHE A 70 3.98 -16.31 10.12
N ARG A 71 3.23 -15.64 11.00
CA ARG A 71 3.80 -14.65 11.92
C ARG A 71 4.82 -15.32 12.83
N ALA A 72 6.00 -14.70 13.00
CA ALA A 72 7.08 -15.28 13.81
C ALA A 72 6.70 -15.36 15.29
N HIS A 73 5.93 -14.39 15.80
CA HIS A 73 5.47 -14.35 17.18
C HIS A 73 3.95 -14.23 17.24
N SER A 74 3.32 -14.94 18.16
CA SER A 74 1.85 -14.93 18.31
C SER A 74 1.31 -13.56 18.69
N GLU A 75 2.08 -12.76 19.41
CA GLU A 75 1.65 -11.48 19.99
C GLU A 75 2.19 -10.26 19.25
N GLN A 76 3.00 -10.45 18.18
CA GLN A 76 3.49 -9.32 17.39
C GLN A 76 2.32 -8.48 16.82
N ALA A 77 2.50 -7.16 16.80
CA ALA A 77 1.46 -6.24 16.35
C ALA A 77 1.23 -6.30 14.83
N LEU A 78 2.30 -6.44 14.05
CA LEU A 78 2.28 -6.36 12.60
C LEU A 78 2.36 -7.74 11.92
N GLN A 79 2.17 -7.80 10.60
CA GLN A 79 2.24 -9.04 9.84
C GLN A 79 3.69 -9.57 9.68
N TRP A 80 4.69 -8.72 9.74
CA TRP A 80 6.11 -9.07 9.77
C TRP A 80 6.68 -8.84 11.17
N PRO A 81 7.69 -9.62 11.60
CA PRO A 81 8.45 -10.66 10.88
C PRO A 81 7.67 -11.98 10.68
N ARG A 82 8.16 -12.84 9.77
CA ARG A 82 7.45 -14.07 9.39
C ARG A 82 8.38 -15.28 9.29
N GLU A 83 7.88 -16.43 9.74
CA GLU A 83 8.49 -17.73 9.50
C GLU A 83 7.97 -18.36 8.20
N LYS A 84 8.81 -19.16 7.55
CA LYS A 84 8.48 -19.94 6.36
C LYS A 84 7.95 -19.09 5.19
N CYS A 85 8.30 -17.82 5.14
CA CYS A 85 8.08 -17.00 3.96
C CYS A 85 9.19 -17.32 2.94
N PRO A 86 8.86 -17.78 1.73
CA PRO A 86 9.87 -18.05 0.71
C PRO A 86 10.71 -16.80 0.42
N ASP A 87 12.03 -16.97 0.39
CA ASP A 87 12.94 -15.90 -0.01
C ASP A 87 13.00 -15.82 -1.54
N PRO A 88 12.52 -14.73 -2.17
CA PRO A 88 12.53 -14.59 -3.62
C PRO A 88 13.94 -14.47 -4.21
N ASP A 89 14.91 -14.09 -3.39
CA ASP A 89 16.30 -13.87 -3.80
C ASP A 89 17.22 -15.03 -3.35
N ALA A 90 16.62 -16.14 -2.83
CA ALA A 90 17.37 -17.32 -2.43
C ALA A 90 18.18 -17.92 -3.59
N SER A 91 19.45 -18.21 -3.33
CA SER A 91 20.34 -18.80 -4.34
C SER A 91 19.98 -20.24 -4.63
N LEU A 92 19.77 -20.59 -5.90
CA LEU A 92 19.62 -21.97 -6.36
C LEU A 92 20.84 -22.87 -6.04
N LEU A 93 21.99 -22.28 -5.75
CA LEU A 93 23.20 -23.02 -5.34
C LEU A 93 23.08 -23.60 -3.92
N THR A 94 22.10 -23.18 -3.15
CA THR A 94 21.75 -23.79 -1.85
C THR A 94 20.93 -25.07 -2.04
N ILE A 95 20.44 -25.37 -3.26
CA ILE A 95 19.92 -26.68 -3.64
C ILE A 95 21.13 -27.60 -3.79
N SER A 96 21.48 -28.18 -2.71
CA SER A 96 22.69 -28.91 -2.40
C SER A 96 22.97 -30.09 -3.37
N VAL A 97 24.18 -30.10 -3.88
CA VAL A 97 24.89 -31.30 -4.38
C VAL A 97 24.92 -32.45 -3.34
N LEU A 98 24.51 -32.22 -2.09
CA LEU A 98 24.57 -33.16 -0.96
C LEU A 98 23.20 -33.43 -0.30
N GLY A 99 22.08 -33.05 -0.92
CA GLY A 99 20.73 -33.36 -0.40
C GLY A 99 20.28 -32.52 0.81
N TRP A 100 21.01 -31.49 1.19
CA TRP A 100 20.56 -30.49 2.15
C TRP A 100 19.77 -29.42 1.39
N VAL A 101 18.46 -29.39 1.60
CA VAL A 101 17.63 -28.28 1.19
C VAL A 101 17.97 -27.14 2.16
N GLY A 102 18.76 -26.17 1.71
CA GLY A 102 18.97 -24.95 2.49
C GLY A 102 17.61 -24.29 2.75
N ASP A 103 17.46 -23.64 3.89
CA ASP A 103 16.25 -22.88 4.19
C ASP A 103 16.16 -21.71 3.20
N ASN A 104 15.39 -21.90 2.13
CA ASN A 104 15.09 -20.86 1.15
C ASN A 104 13.97 -19.94 1.65
N PHE A 105 14.05 -19.58 2.91
CA PHE A 105 13.07 -18.71 3.56
C PHE A 105 13.76 -17.43 4.04
N VAL A 106 12.98 -16.36 4.08
CA VAL A 106 13.39 -15.12 4.74
C VAL A 106 13.67 -15.44 6.21
N GLU A 107 14.72 -14.85 6.77
CA GLU A 107 15.05 -15.00 8.18
C GLU A 107 13.87 -14.58 9.06
N PRO A 108 13.56 -15.36 10.13
CA PRO A 108 12.34 -15.15 10.94
C PRO A 108 12.36 -13.89 11.80
N ASP A 109 13.50 -13.25 11.94
CA ASP A 109 13.74 -12.00 12.67
C ASP A 109 14.01 -10.79 11.75
N LEU A 110 13.66 -10.93 10.47
CA LEU A 110 13.90 -9.91 9.45
C LEU A 110 12.59 -9.37 8.89
N VAL A 111 12.49 -8.04 8.80
CA VAL A 111 11.52 -7.37 7.93
C VAL A 111 12.20 -7.09 6.59
N PRO A 112 11.76 -7.68 5.47
CA PRO A 112 12.38 -7.46 4.17
C PRO A 112 12.43 -5.98 3.80
N ALA A 113 13.53 -5.53 3.21
CA ALA A 113 13.69 -4.14 2.77
C ALA A 113 12.55 -3.70 1.83
N ALA A 114 12.05 -4.60 0.99
CA ALA A 114 10.92 -4.32 0.10
C ALA A 114 9.62 -3.98 0.85
N VAL A 115 9.39 -4.56 2.04
CA VAL A 115 8.22 -4.23 2.88
C VAL A 115 8.35 -2.82 3.45
N ALA A 116 9.53 -2.46 3.97
CA ALA A 116 9.80 -1.10 4.45
C ALA A 116 9.71 -0.06 3.32
N GLN A 117 10.30 -0.36 2.16
CA GLN A 117 10.25 0.53 0.98
C GLN A 117 8.82 0.68 0.42
N ALA A 118 8.05 -0.40 0.35
CA ALA A 118 6.64 -0.35 -0.04
C ALA A 118 5.81 0.51 0.92
N THR A 119 6.13 0.47 2.22
CA THR A 119 5.50 1.34 3.22
C THR A 119 5.86 2.81 2.97
N CYS A 120 7.11 3.13 2.63
CA CYS A 120 7.53 4.50 2.28
C CYS A 120 6.80 5.00 1.02
N GLU A 121 6.71 4.18 -0.04
CA GLU A 121 5.96 4.55 -1.25
C GLU A 121 4.47 4.76 -0.96
N MET A 122 3.88 3.88 -0.19
CA MET A 122 2.47 4.02 0.16
C MET A 122 2.23 5.26 1.02
N ALA A 123 3.13 5.58 1.96
CA ALA A 123 3.05 6.79 2.77
C ALA A 123 3.15 8.07 1.92
N ARG A 124 4.04 8.10 0.92
CA ARG A 124 4.15 9.20 -0.05
C ARG A 124 2.84 9.38 -0.83
N GLU A 125 2.24 8.29 -1.32
CA GLU A 125 0.97 8.33 -2.04
C GLU A 125 -0.18 8.87 -1.17
N LEU A 126 -0.23 8.49 0.12
CA LEU A 126 -1.23 8.98 1.07
C LEU A 126 -1.09 10.47 1.37
N LEU A 127 0.12 11.04 1.26
CA LEU A 127 0.33 12.48 1.37
C LEU A 127 -0.15 13.26 0.14
N ILE A 128 -0.32 12.61 -1.00
CA ILE A 128 -0.85 13.22 -2.24
C ILE A 128 -2.38 13.17 -2.24
N VAL A 129 -2.97 12.02 -1.90
CA VAL A 129 -4.41 11.80 -2.01
C VAL A 129 -4.87 10.74 -1.01
N ASP A 130 -6.06 10.93 -0.46
CA ASP A 130 -6.72 9.87 0.32
C ASP A 130 -7.09 8.70 -0.61
N ARG A 131 -6.35 7.60 -0.47
CA ARG A 131 -6.58 6.39 -1.26
C ARG A 131 -7.66 5.49 -0.69
N THR A 132 -8.13 5.75 0.52
CA THR A 132 -9.22 5.02 1.16
C THR A 132 -10.59 5.61 0.85
N ALA A 133 -10.62 6.87 0.40
CA ALA A 133 -11.85 7.49 -0.07
C ALA A 133 -12.29 6.87 -1.40
N ALA A 134 -13.60 6.69 -1.54
CA ALA A 134 -14.19 6.25 -2.79
C ALA A 134 -13.78 7.20 -3.93
N PRO A 135 -13.31 6.70 -5.08
CA PRO A 135 -13.00 7.55 -6.22
C PRO A 135 -14.26 8.28 -6.69
N ALA A 136 -14.07 9.51 -7.20
CA ALA A 136 -15.16 10.28 -7.77
C ALA A 136 -15.82 9.48 -8.90
N GLY A 137 -17.12 9.21 -8.74
CA GLY A 137 -17.89 8.41 -9.71
C GLY A 137 -18.03 6.93 -9.37
N GLU A 138 -17.54 6.47 -8.23
CA GLU A 138 -17.78 5.09 -7.78
C GLU A 138 -19.30 4.83 -7.66
N GLY A 139 -19.77 3.75 -8.28
CA GLY A 139 -21.18 3.41 -8.32
C GLY A 139 -22.00 4.18 -9.38
N LEU A 140 -21.39 5.14 -10.10
CA LEU A 140 -22.02 5.84 -11.21
C LEU A 140 -21.63 5.18 -12.53
N ASP A 141 -22.62 5.02 -13.42
CA ASP A 141 -22.39 4.53 -14.79
C ASP A 141 -22.13 5.71 -15.74
N THR A 142 -22.89 6.78 -15.57
CA THR A 142 -22.81 7.95 -16.43
C THR A 142 -23.17 9.23 -15.67
N VAL A 143 -22.37 10.28 -15.82
CA VAL A 143 -22.70 11.62 -15.36
C VAL A 143 -22.83 12.52 -16.59
N ALA A 144 -24.00 13.08 -16.82
CA ALA A 144 -24.26 14.07 -17.85
C ALA A 144 -24.37 15.46 -17.22
N THR A 145 -23.54 16.40 -17.63
CA THR A 145 -23.62 17.79 -17.20
C THR A 145 -24.00 18.66 -18.40
N ALA A 146 -25.13 19.34 -18.31
CA ALA A 146 -25.58 20.29 -19.33
C ALA A 146 -25.51 21.71 -18.77
N HIS A 147 -24.76 22.57 -19.41
CA HIS A 147 -24.77 24.02 -19.15
C HIS A 147 -25.51 24.73 -20.28
N ALA A 148 -26.65 25.36 -19.95
CA ALA A 148 -27.36 26.23 -20.86
C ALA A 148 -27.12 27.69 -20.42
N THR A 149 -26.45 28.46 -21.25
CA THR A 149 -26.33 29.92 -21.08
C THR A 149 -27.42 30.60 -21.91
N HIS A 150 -28.39 31.21 -21.24
CA HIS A 150 -29.37 32.08 -21.89
C HIS A 150 -28.79 33.49 -21.94
N ALA A 151 -28.44 33.94 -23.13
CA ALA A 151 -28.17 35.37 -23.37
C ALA A 151 -29.50 36.09 -23.56
N ALA A 152 -29.75 37.14 -22.79
CA ALA A 152 -31.03 37.88 -22.77
C ALA A 152 -31.27 38.76 -24.00
N THR A 153 -30.42 38.72 -25.01
CA THR A 153 -30.57 39.49 -26.26
C THR A 153 -30.06 38.69 -27.46
N GLY A 154 -30.98 38.07 -28.20
CA GLY A 154 -30.85 37.75 -29.65
C GLY A 154 -29.97 36.56 -30.03
N THR A 155 -30.62 35.48 -30.43
CA THR A 155 -30.24 34.52 -31.48
C THR A 155 -28.91 33.74 -31.39
N SER A 156 -28.41 33.35 -30.25
CA SER A 156 -27.55 32.16 -30.18
C SER A 156 -27.66 31.49 -28.83
N SER A 157 -28.26 30.32 -28.77
CA SER A 157 -28.20 29.42 -27.59
C SER A 157 -27.03 28.48 -27.78
N ASP A 158 -25.93 28.74 -27.10
CA ASP A 158 -24.84 27.76 -27.00
C ASP A 158 -25.16 26.81 -25.86
N SER A 159 -25.45 25.56 -26.17
CA SER A 159 -25.62 24.50 -25.21
C SER A 159 -24.41 23.56 -25.25
N THR A 160 -23.58 23.61 -24.24
CA THR A 160 -22.48 22.66 -24.09
C THR A 160 -22.91 21.51 -23.18
N SER A 161 -22.99 20.30 -23.71
CA SER A 161 -23.23 19.10 -22.92
C SER A 161 -21.95 18.26 -22.85
N SER A 162 -21.52 17.89 -21.66
CA SER A 162 -20.45 16.92 -21.47
C SER A 162 -21.02 15.67 -20.80
N THR A 163 -20.68 14.51 -21.36
CA THR A 163 -21.06 13.21 -20.79
C THR A 163 -19.80 12.45 -20.41
N THR A 164 -19.63 12.18 -19.13
CA THR A 164 -18.53 11.36 -18.61
C THR A 164 -19.06 9.98 -18.28
N LYS A 165 -18.54 8.95 -18.94
CA LYS A 165 -18.85 7.55 -18.65
C LYS A 165 -17.81 6.99 -17.70
N TYR A 166 -18.27 6.33 -16.64
CA TYR A 166 -17.43 5.60 -15.70
C TYR A 166 -17.56 4.12 -15.97
N ASN A 167 -16.43 3.41 -15.91
CA ASN A 167 -16.48 1.97 -16.06
C ASN A 167 -16.63 1.35 -14.66
N LYS A 168 -17.68 0.59 -14.45
CA LYS A 168 -17.99 -0.09 -13.17
C LYS A 168 -16.88 -0.98 -12.64
N SER A 169 -15.97 -1.42 -13.54
CA SER A 169 -14.80 -2.24 -13.21
C SER A 169 -13.55 -1.43 -12.86
N ASP A 170 -13.56 -0.11 -13.03
CA ASP A 170 -12.41 0.76 -12.74
C ASP A 170 -12.36 1.14 -11.25
N THR A 171 -12.20 0.14 -10.39
CA THR A 171 -11.87 0.37 -8.99
C THR A 171 -10.37 0.56 -8.87
N ARG A 172 -9.95 1.75 -8.41
CA ARG A 172 -8.54 1.99 -8.12
C ARG A 172 -8.15 1.19 -6.88
N PRO A 173 -7.10 0.33 -6.95
CA PRO A 173 -6.64 -0.39 -5.77
C PRO A 173 -6.15 0.60 -4.70
N ILE A 174 -6.45 0.31 -3.44
CA ILE A 174 -6.03 1.12 -2.29
C ILE A 174 -4.49 1.16 -2.23
N ILE A 175 -3.84 -0.01 -2.34
CA ILE A 175 -2.38 -0.10 -2.41
C ILE A 175 -1.90 0.36 -3.78
N SER A 176 -0.88 1.23 -3.80
CA SER A 176 -0.29 1.71 -5.06
C SER A 176 0.32 0.55 -5.86
N ARG A 177 0.31 0.66 -7.19
CA ARG A 177 0.90 -0.38 -8.05
C ARG A 177 2.39 -0.60 -7.79
N VAL A 178 3.11 0.44 -7.39
CA VAL A 178 4.53 0.35 -7.04
C VAL A 178 4.70 -0.48 -5.78
N ALA A 179 3.95 -0.18 -4.72
CA ALA A 179 3.98 -0.96 -3.49
C ALA A 179 3.54 -2.42 -3.72
N GLN A 180 2.50 -2.65 -4.56
CA GLN A 180 2.10 -4.01 -4.95
C GLN A 180 3.22 -4.78 -5.64
N ALA A 181 3.94 -4.14 -6.57
CA ALA A 181 5.05 -4.77 -7.27
C ALA A 181 6.18 -5.19 -6.32
N MET A 182 6.50 -4.35 -5.32
CA MET A 182 7.50 -4.66 -4.29
C MET A 182 7.07 -5.82 -3.40
N LEU A 183 5.79 -5.85 -3.00
CA LEU A 183 5.25 -6.84 -2.07
C LEU A 183 4.88 -8.17 -2.74
N SER A 184 4.67 -8.19 -4.06
CA SER A 184 4.21 -9.38 -4.81
C SER A 184 5.14 -10.58 -4.72
N LYS A 185 6.41 -10.36 -4.42
CA LYS A 185 7.40 -11.41 -4.19
C LYS A 185 7.14 -12.18 -2.87
N TYR A 186 6.50 -11.53 -1.90
CA TYR A 186 6.31 -12.06 -0.54
C TYR A 186 4.88 -12.48 -0.24
N GLY A 187 3.94 -12.21 -1.15
CA GLY A 187 2.53 -12.53 -0.92
C GLY A 187 1.64 -12.08 -2.08
N ALA A 188 0.34 -12.04 -1.82
CA ALA A 188 -0.66 -11.64 -2.79
C ALA A 188 -1.60 -10.57 -2.20
N LEU A 189 -2.11 -9.72 -3.08
CA LEU A 189 -3.17 -8.76 -2.71
C LEU A 189 -4.42 -9.56 -2.32
N VAL A 190 -5.05 -9.16 -1.21
CA VAL A 190 -6.35 -9.70 -0.81
C VAL A 190 -7.40 -9.10 -1.75
N ASP A 191 -7.81 -9.89 -2.73
CA ASP A 191 -8.81 -9.45 -3.70
C ASP A 191 -10.19 -9.42 -3.03
N GLY A 192 -10.71 -8.24 -2.80
CA GLY A 192 -11.96 -7.98 -2.09
C GLY A 192 -13.22 -8.27 -2.89
N GLY A 193 -13.19 -9.29 -3.78
CA GLY A 193 -14.47 -9.63 -4.33
C GLY A 193 -14.59 -10.09 -5.76
N SER A 194 -14.06 -11.21 -6.08
CA SER A 194 -14.75 -12.06 -7.03
C SER A 194 -14.74 -13.45 -6.42
N GLY A 195 -15.88 -13.96 -6.03
CA GLY A 195 -16.05 -15.29 -5.44
C GLY A 195 -15.71 -16.45 -6.39
N ALA A 196 -14.63 -16.31 -7.13
CA ALA A 196 -14.05 -17.36 -7.96
C ALA A 196 -13.22 -18.28 -7.06
N VAL A 197 -13.85 -19.33 -6.57
CA VAL A 197 -13.14 -20.46 -5.97
C VAL A 197 -12.26 -21.08 -7.05
N ARG A 198 -10.95 -21.03 -6.86
CA ARG A 198 -10.00 -21.72 -7.72
C ARG A 198 -10.18 -23.22 -7.46
N LEU A 199 -10.90 -23.90 -8.35
CA LEU A 199 -10.98 -25.36 -8.35
C LEU A 199 -9.62 -25.90 -8.83
N VAL A 200 -8.80 -26.37 -7.90
CA VAL A 200 -7.63 -27.19 -8.20
C VAL A 200 -8.16 -28.62 -8.40
N ARG A 201 -8.13 -29.12 -9.63
CA ARG A 201 -8.33 -30.53 -9.88
C ARG A 201 -7.13 -31.29 -9.33
N ALA A 202 -7.41 -32.21 -8.39
CA ALA A 202 -6.46 -33.24 -7.95
C ALA A 202 -6.19 -34.26 -9.06
#